data_1881023569cfea7168fe2b0e50bc28e4
#
_entry.id   1881023569cfea7168fe2b0e50bc28e4
#
_cell.length_a   1.000
_cell.length_b   1.000
_cell.length_c   1.000
_cell.angle_alpha   90.00
_cell.angle_beta   90.00
_cell.angle_gamma   90.00
#
_symmetry.space_group_name_H-M   'P 1'
#
loop_
_entity.id
_entity.type
_entity.pdbx_description
1 polymer ?
#
loop_
_entity_poly.entity_id
_entity_poly.type
_entity_poly.pdbx_seq_one_letter_code
_entity_poly.pdbx_strand_id
1 'polypeptide(L)'
;MPSQKILVVDDSLSQRLILNALLTKEGHRVIMANDGEQAVAMAKSELPDLIIMDIIMPGLNGFQATRAITNDEATWHIPVILLTSKDMDSDRIWALRQGATAFLNKPLDHVALMNLIETLA
;
A
#
# COMPACT_ATOMS: atom_id res chain seq x y z
N MET A 1 -15.47 12.91 2.45
CA MET A 1 -14.77 11.62 2.57
C MET A 1 -14.23 11.45 3.97
N PRO A 2 -14.45 10.33 4.64
CA PRO A 2 -13.91 10.15 5.99
C PRO A 2 -12.38 10.05 5.95
N SER A 3 -11.74 10.61 6.96
CA SER A 3 -10.30 10.53 7.13
C SER A 3 -9.90 9.09 7.43
N GLN A 4 -8.87 8.61 6.74
CA GLN A 4 -8.32 7.28 6.97
C GLN A 4 -6.90 7.38 7.46
N LYS A 5 -6.46 6.37 8.21
CA LYS A 5 -5.07 6.17 8.58
C LYS A 5 -4.45 5.26 7.53
N ILE A 6 -3.55 5.80 6.74
CA ILE A 6 -2.97 5.10 5.59
C ILE A 6 -1.48 4.85 5.83
N LEU A 7 -1.08 3.59 5.71
CA LEU A 7 0.34 3.19 5.75
C LEU A 7 0.90 3.23 4.33
N VAL A 8 1.90 4.06 4.11
CA VAL A 8 2.62 4.18 2.85
C VAL A 8 3.96 3.48 2.97
N VAL A 9 4.21 2.50 2.10
CA VAL A 9 5.43 1.69 2.13
C VAL A 9 6.17 1.82 0.80
N ASP A 10 7.39 2.33 0.87
CA ASP A 10 8.28 2.48 -0.28
C ASP A 10 9.69 2.64 0.27
N ASP A 11 10.69 2.06 -0.39
CA ASP A 11 12.08 2.21 0.04
C ASP A 11 12.67 3.57 -0.35
N SER A 12 12.01 4.30 -1.23
CA SER A 12 12.41 5.65 -1.64
C SER A 12 11.77 6.70 -0.74
N LEU A 13 12.60 7.49 -0.06
CA LEU A 13 12.11 8.59 0.77
C LEU A 13 11.32 9.61 -0.05
N SER A 14 11.79 9.95 -1.26
CA SER A 14 11.09 10.92 -2.10
C SER A 14 9.71 10.43 -2.51
N GLN A 15 9.55 9.15 -2.81
CA GLN A 15 8.25 8.57 -3.14
C GLN A 15 7.30 8.59 -1.92
N ARG A 16 7.82 8.26 -0.73
CA ARG A 16 7.01 8.33 0.48
C ARG A 16 6.52 9.75 0.75
N LEU A 17 7.40 10.74 0.56
CA LEU A 17 7.04 12.13 0.80
C LEU A 17 6.02 12.66 -0.20
N ILE A 18 6.10 12.24 -1.46
CA ILE A 18 5.11 12.60 -2.49
C ILE A 18 3.73 12.08 -2.11
N LEU A 19 3.64 10.80 -1.76
CA LEU A 19 2.37 10.21 -1.34
C LEU A 19 1.86 10.82 -0.04
N ASN A 20 2.74 11.08 0.91
CA ASN A 20 2.36 11.74 2.16
C ASN A 20 1.73 13.10 1.90
N ALA A 21 2.34 13.92 1.06
CA ALA A 21 1.81 15.24 0.73
C ALA A 21 0.44 15.14 0.07
N LEU A 22 0.29 14.22 -0.89
CA LEU A 22 -0.96 14.02 -1.61
C LEU A 22 -2.09 13.58 -0.69
N LEU A 23 -1.83 12.56 0.13
CA LEU A 23 -2.85 11.99 1.01
C LEU A 23 -3.21 12.93 2.16
N THR A 24 -2.23 13.64 2.70
CA THR A 24 -2.48 14.63 3.76
C THR A 24 -3.33 15.77 3.24
N LYS A 25 -3.09 16.22 2.00
CA LYS A 25 -3.89 17.25 1.35
C LYS A 25 -5.37 16.83 1.25
N GLU A 26 -5.61 15.53 1.03
CA GLU A 26 -6.96 14.98 0.92
C GLU A 26 -7.59 14.67 2.29
N GLY A 27 -6.92 15.02 3.38
CA GLY A 27 -7.46 14.90 4.73
C GLY A 27 -7.15 13.59 5.44
N HIS A 28 -6.27 12.75 4.89
CA HIS A 28 -5.91 11.48 5.53
C HIS A 28 -4.72 11.65 6.47
N ARG A 29 -4.61 10.72 7.43
CA ARG A 29 -3.44 10.60 8.29
C ARG A 29 -2.52 9.57 7.66
N VAL A 30 -1.22 9.89 7.58
CA VAL A 30 -0.23 9.03 6.92
C VAL A 30 0.81 8.56 7.94
N ILE A 31 1.06 7.27 7.93
CA ILE A 31 2.21 6.66 8.58
C ILE A 31 3.06 5.99 7.50
N MET A 32 4.36 5.88 7.69
CA MET A 32 5.28 5.46 6.64
C MET A 32 6.19 4.33 7.10
N ALA A 33 6.45 3.40 6.19
CA ALA A 33 7.44 2.34 6.35
C ALA A 33 8.38 2.34 5.15
N ASN A 34 9.62 1.94 5.35
CA ASN A 34 10.64 1.97 4.29
C ASN A 34 10.98 0.60 3.70
N ASP A 35 10.40 -0.46 4.20
CA ASP A 35 10.57 -1.81 3.65
C ASP A 35 9.40 -2.73 4.04
N GLY A 36 9.40 -3.94 3.49
CA GLY A 36 8.31 -4.88 3.71
C GLY A 36 8.23 -5.42 5.13
N GLU A 37 9.37 -5.62 5.78
CA GLU A 37 9.40 -6.11 7.17
C GLU A 37 8.81 -5.07 8.12
N GLN A 38 9.20 -3.82 7.94
CA GLN A 38 8.65 -2.72 8.73
C GLN A 38 7.15 -2.55 8.46
N ALA A 39 6.71 -2.75 7.20
CA ALA A 39 5.30 -2.69 6.84
C ALA A 39 4.48 -3.72 7.58
N VAL A 40 4.94 -4.97 7.62
CA VAL A 40 4.25 -6.04 8.35
C VAL A 40 4.15 -5.72 9.84
N ALA A 41 5.24 -5.26 10.45
CA ALA A 41 5.26 -4.89 11.87
C ALA A 41 4.31 -3.72 12.16
N MET A 42 4.32 -2.69 11.32
CA MET A 42 3.46 -1.52 11.49
C MET A 42 1.99 -1.81 11.22
N ALA A 43 1.69 -2.73 10.29
CA ALA A 43 0.32 -3.16 10.08
C ALA A 43 -0.28 -3.75 11.36
N LYS A 44 0.50 -4.54 12.09
CA LYS A 44 0.06 -5.12 13.35
C LYS A 44 -0.04 -4.11 14.49
N SER A 45 0.95 -3.23 14.62
CA SER A 45 1.01 -2.30 15.75
C SER A 45 0.08 -1.11 15.57
N GLU A 46 -0.09 -0.63 14.34
CA GLU A 46 -0.85 0.59 14.05
C GLU A 46 -2.26 0.34 13.52
N LEU A 47 -2.52 -0.84 13.00
CA LEU A 47 -3.81 -1.24 12.40
C LEU A 47 -4.36 -0.15 11.47
N PRO A 48 -3.64 0.19 10.40
CA PRO A 48 -4.12 1.23 9.47
C PRO A 48 -5.41 0.79 8.76
N ASP A 49 -6.12 1.76 8.23
CA ASP A 49 -7.34 1.50 7.46
C ASP A 49 -7.03 1.04 6.04
N LEU A 50 -5.84 1.34 5.55
CA LEU A 50 -5.42 1.06 4.18
C LEU A 50 -3.89 1.02 4.11
N ILE A 51 -3.35 0.16 3.25
CA ILE A 51 -1.91 0.09 2.98
C ILE A 51 -1.68 0.35 1.50
N ILE A 52 -0.76 1.27 1.18
CA ILE A 52 -0.28 1.51 -0.18
C ILE A 52 1.19 1.13 -0.19
N MET A 53 1.57 0.14 -0.99
CA MET A 53 2.89 -0.46 -0.91
C MET A 53 3.50 -0.72 -2.27
N ASP A 54 4.76 -0.30 -2.45
CA ASP A 54 5.55 -0.64 -3.62
C ASP A 54 5.89 -2.13 -3.62
N ILE A 55 5.96 -2.73 -4.80
CA ILE A 55 6.31 -4.15 -4.94
C ILE A 55 7.82 -4.34 -4.83
N ILE A 56 8.61 -3.49 -5.49
CA ILE A 56 10.05 -3.67 -5.58
C ILE A 56 10.73 -2.95 -4.43
N MET A 57 11.15 -3.71 -3.44
CA MET A 57 11.87 -3.22 -2.26
C MET A 57 12.94 -4.23 -1.87
N PRO A 58 14.06 -3.79 -1.29
CA PRO A 58 15.08 -4.72 -0.80
C PRO A 58 14.52 -5.54 0.38
N GLY A 59 15.00 -6.77 0.49
CA GLY A 59 14.51 -7.70 1.52
C GLY A 59 13.14 -8.25 1.17
N LEU A 60 12.19 -8.13 2.07
CA LEU A 60 10.81 -8.59 1.86
C LEU A 60 10.13 -7.66 0.87
N ASN A 61 9.77 -8.19 -0.31
CA ASN A 61 9.10 -7.39 -1.35
C ASN A 61 7.61 -7.19 -1.04
N GLY A 62 6.93 -6.37 -1.88
CA GLY A 62 5.53 -6.07 -1.66
C GLY A 62 4.60 -7.27 -1.74
N PHE A 63 4.88 -8.25 -2.60
CA PHE A 63 4.10 -9.49 -2.67
C PHE A 63 4.21 -10.28 -1.37
N GLN A 64 5.43 -10.46 -0.87
CA GLN A 64 5.68 -11.22 0.35
C GLN A 64 5.07 -10.52 1.57
N ALA A 65 5.20 -9.20 1.65
CA ALA A 65 4.61 -8.42 2.73
C ALA A 65 3.08 -8.50 2.70
N THR A 66 2.47 -8.39 1.52
CA THR A 66 1.02 -8.52 1.35
C THR A 66 0.54 -9.88 1.84
N ARG A 67 1.23 -10.95 1.46
CA ARG A 67 0.88 -12.30 1.89
C ARG A 67 0.94 -12.44 3.41
N ALA A 68 1.98 -11.90 4.03
CA ALA A 68 2.10 -11.94 5.49
C ALA A 68 0.97 -11.17 6.17
N ILE A 69 0.60 -10.00 5.64
CA ILE A 69 -0.47 -9.17 6.19
C ILE A 69 -1.83 -9.85 6.03
N THR A 70 -2.11 -10.41 4.84
CA THR A 70 -3.41 -11.01 4.55
C THR A 70 -3.61 -12.37 5.21
N ASN A 71 -2.54 -13.03 5.63
CA ASN A 71 -2.62 -14.32 6.33
C ASN A 71 -2.56 -14.20 7.86
N ASP A 72 -2.53 -12.99 8.40
CA ASP A 72 -2.49 -12.76 9.85
C ASP A 72 -3.90 -12.38 10.34
N GLU A 73 -4.34 -13.00 11.44
CA GLU A 73 -5.67 -12.75 12.01
C GLU A 73 -5.90 -11.30 12.39
N ALA A 74 -4.84 -10.58 12.78
CA ALA A 74 -4.96 -9.19 13.20
C ALA A 74 -5.07 -8.23 12.04
N THR A 75 -4.57 -8.60 10.84
CA THR A 75 -4.40 -7.66 9.72
C THR A 75 -5.04 -8.10 8.41
N TRP A 76 -5.60 -9.32 8.33
CA TRP A 76 -6.12 -9.87 7.07
C TRP A 76 -7.18 -8.96 6.40
N HIS A 77 -7.92 -8.20 7.18
CA HIS A 77 -9.01 -7.35 6.69
C HIS A 77 -8.55 -6.00 6.15
N ILE A 78 -7.27 -5.64 6.34
CA ILE A 78 -6.76 -4.34 5.89
C ILE A 78 -6.56 -4.39 4.37
N PRO A 79 -7.21 -3.49 3.61
CA PRO A 79 -7.00 -3.44 2.15
C PRO A 79 -5.57 -3.05 1.82
N VAL A 80 -4.99 -3.74 0.83
CA VAL A 80 -3.64 -3.46 0.35
C VAL A 80 -3.71 -3.10 -1.13
N ILE A 81 -3.18 -1.91 -1.47
CA ILE A 81 -2.98 -1.47 -2.84
C ILE A 81 -1.50 -1.63 -3.15
N LEU A 82 -1.16 -2.46 -4.12
CA LEU A 82 0.23 -2.62 -4.58
C LEU A 82 0.51 -1.70 -5.76
N LEU A 83 1.71 -1.12 -5.76
CA LEU A 83 2.18 -0.23 -6.81
C LEU A 83 3.41 -0.82 -7.47
N THR A 84 3.52 -0.68 -8.79
CA THR A 84 4.69 -1.13 -9.54
C THR A 84 5.00 -0.18 -10.68
N SER A 85 6.30 -0.04 -11.02
CA SER A 85 6.74 0.62 -12.23
C SER A 85 6.69 -0.30 -13.46
N LYS A 86 6.41 -1.59 -13.25
CA LYS A 86 6.29 -2.56 -14.33
C LYS A 86 4.85 -2.69 -14.78
N ASP A 87 4.62 -2.60 -16.08
CA ASP A 87 3.30 -2.76 -16.68
C ASP A 87 3.18 -4.18 -17.24
N MET A 88 2.98 -5.16 -16.35
CA MET A 88 2.87 -6.57 -16.72
C MET A 88 1.61 -7.19 -16.13
N ASP A 89 0.81 -7.82 -16.98
CA ASP A 89 -0.42 -8.50 -16.56
C ASP A 89 -0.13 -9.63 -15.56
N SER A 90 1.02 -10.30 -15.70
CA SER A 90 1.44 -11.34 -14.77
C SER A 90 1.63 -10.82 -13.35
N ASP A 91 2.14 -9.59 -13.19
CA ASP A 91 2.32 -8.97 -11.87
C ASP A 91 0.96 -8.66 -11.23
N ARG A 92 -0.03 -8.25 -12.02
CA ARG A 92 -1.39 -8.01 -11.53
C ARG A 92 -2.00 -9.29 -10.99
N ILE A 93 -1.91 -10.39 -11.74
CA ILE A 93 -2.45 -11.68 -11.32
C ILE A 93 -1.76 -12.15 -10.05
N TRP A 94 -0.44 -12.01 -9.99
CA TRP A 94 0.34 -12.42 -8.84
C TRP A 94 -0.02 -11.61 -7.60
N ALA A 95 -0.22 -10.28 -7.75
CA ALA A 95 -0.62 -9.39 -6.66
C ALA A 95 -1.96 -9.83 -6.05
N LEU A 96 -2.94 -10.12 -6.89
CA LEU A 96 -4.26 -10.56 -6.43
C LEU A 96 -4.20 -11.90 -5.72
N ARG A 97 -3.34 -12.82 -6.18
CA ARG A 97 -3.13 -14.11 -5.53
C ARG A 97 -2.51 -13.98 -4.13
N GLN A 98 -1.73 -12.93 -3.89
CA GLN A 98 -1.15 -12.68 -2.56
C GLN A 98 -2.16 -12.03 -1.62
N GLY A 99 -3.34 -11.68 -2.10
CA GLY A 99 -4.40 -11.09 -1.31
C GLY A 99 -4.50 -9.58 -1.41
N ALA A 100 -3.79 -8.95 -2.37
CA ALA A 100 -3.92 -7.51 -2.61
C ALA A 100 -5.35 -7.19 -3.06
N THR A 101 -5.88 -6.08 -2.58
CA THR A 101 -7.21 -5.63 -2.97
C THR A 101 -7.20 -4.96 -4.33
N ALA A 102 -6.09 -4.27 -4.65
CA ALA A 102 -5.94 -3.57 -5.92
C ALA A 102 -4.47 -3.45 -6.30
N PHE A 103 -4.25 -3.07 -7.54
CA PHE A 103 -2.93 -2.97 -8.15
C PHE A 103 -2.94 -1.75 -9.07
N LEU A 104 -1.96 -0.87 -8.93
CA LEU A 104 -1.80 0.31 -9.77
C LEU A 104 -0.39 0.40 -10.32
N ASN A 105 -0.27 0.92 -11.54
CA ASN A 105 1.03 1.14 -12.18
C ASN A 105 1.57 2.54 -11.89
N LYS A 106 2.89 2.67 -11.85
CA LYS A 106 3.58 3.95 -11.82
C LYS A 106 3.88 4.39 -13.26
N PRO A 107 3.86 5.69 -13.58
CA PRO A 107 3.60 6.81 -12.68
C PRO A 107 2.14 6.84 -12.23
N LEU A 108 1.93 7.19 -10.97
CA LEU A 108 0.60 7.17 -10.37
C LEU A 108 -0.31 8.23 -10.99
N ASP A 109 -1.51 7.79 -11.37
CA ASP A 109 -2.63 8.68 -11.65
C ASP A 109 -3.27 9.05 -10.30
N HIS A 110 -3.12 10.28 -9.88
CA HIS A 110 -3.62 10.75 -8.59
C HIS A 110 -5.14 10.63 -8.50
N VAL A 111 -5.85 10.88 -9.58
CA VAL A 111 -7.32 10.76 -9.60
C VAL A 111 -7.73 9.30 -9.43
N ALA A 112 -7.06 8.39 -10.14
CA ALA A 112 -7.34 6.96 -10.02
C ALA A 112 -7.08 6.46 -8.60
N LEU A 113 -5.97 6.89 -7.97
CA LEU A 113 -5.65 6.52 -6.59
C LEU A 113 -6.72 7.05 -5.62
N MET A 114 -7.12 8.31 -5.74
CA MET A 114 -8.13 8.90 -4.86
C MET A 114 -9.48 8.20 -5.00
N ASN A 115 -9.88 7.90 -6.22
CA ASN A 115 -11.13 7.17 -6.47
C ASN A 115 -11.09 5.77 -5.85
N LEU A 116 -9.95 5.10 -5.94
CA LEU A 116 -9.79 3.77 -5.37
C LEU A 116 -9.84 3.80 -3.84
N ILE A 117 -9.18 4.78 -3.22
CA ILE A 117 -9.22 4.96 -1.76
C ILE A 117 -10.66 5.20 -1.31
N GLU A 118 -11.40 6.05 -2.01
CA GLU A 118 -12.80 6.33 -1.70
C GLU A 118 -13.67 5.08 -1.81
N THR A 119 -13.43 4.26 -2.83
CA THR A 119 -14.16 3.01 -3.04
C THR A 119 -13.90 2.00 -1.93
N LEU A 120 -12.68 1.97 -1.40
CA LEU A 120 -12.28 1.03 -0.35
C LEU A 120 -12.59 1.53 1.07
N ALA A 121 -13.03 2.76 1.19
CA ALA A 121 -13.34 3.36 2.50
C ALA A 121 -14.59 2.75 3.14
#